data_ac47eb46cc6126f6a7d16eeee75cfd8d
#
_entry.id   ac47eb46cc6126f6a7d16eeee75cfd8d
#
_cell.length_a   1.000
_cell.length_b   1.000
_cell.length_c   1.000
_cell.angle_alpha   90.00
_cell.angle_beta   90.00
_cell.angle_gamma   90.00
#
_symmetry.space_group_name_H-M   'P 1'
#
loop_
_entity.id
_entity.type
_entity.pdbx_description
1 polymer ?
#
loop_
_entity_poly.entity_id
_entity_poly.type
_entity_poly.pdbx_seq_one_letter_code
_entity_poly.pdbx_strand_id
1 'polypeptide(L)'
;MAESFLNDTEKFLSNDAISLLGPTTRAIMIIDKNFRIIRITKACIKLFSDYYNLTIKNFFDIFSYAFQPEQMKECLKHLHSREKGFTWAGVIGHNSQIARTIYTKLIFIPLFQHNVLQGYYALFDNITKDFAENRMNILNGLLKASKMKDKDTGYHTMRVNYYSKLLATYMYQQHLYTDIVNFDFVENIGLYAAMHDIGKIGTPDYILQKPGGLTDAEWNIMKEHTINGAMILSGFELPMAQDIAISHHEYWDGSGYPFRIYNNLIPLSARIVAVADVYDALRMRRSYKEDISHDTAIEMIVGESGTHFDPDIVELTKKIHPYFDRVWEKLIDKEEIISDEYI
;
A
#
# COMPACT_ATOMS: atom_id res chain seq x y z
N MET A 1 4.34 -49.03 12.10
CA MET A 1 5.46 -48.87 13.03
C MET A 1 6.08 -47.46 12.97
N ALA A 2 5.26 -46.43 12.91
CA ALA A 2 5.75 -45.01 12.95
C ALA A 2 5.17 -44.21 14.15
N GLU A 3 4.42 -44.87 15.05
CA GLU A 3 3.76 -44.22 16.20
C GLU A 3 4.53 -44.29 17.52
N SER A 4 5.70 -44.91 17.58
CA SER A 4 6.38 -45.24 18.85
C SER A 4 7.49 -44.26 19.28
N PHE A 5 7.68 -43.14 18.62
CA PHE A 5 8.76 -42.18 18.96
C PHE A 5 8.32 -40.74 19.18
N LEU A 6 7.03 -40.48 19.37
CA LEU A 6 6.60 -39.17 19.86
C LEU A 6 6.94 -39.06 21.36
N ASN A 7 7.73 -38.07 21.74
CA ASN A 7 7.99 -37.86 23.17
C ASN A 7 6.69 -37.37 23.86
N ASP A 8 6.65 -37.43 25.21
CA ASP A 8 5.43 -37.11 25.97
C ASP A 8 4.90 -35.67 25.66
N THR A 9 5.77 -34.74 25.31
CA THR A 9 5.43 -33.39 24.88
C THR A 9 4.68 -33.39 23.54
N GLU A 10 5.13 -34.18 22.56
CA GLU A 10 4.47 -34.31 21.25
C GLU A 10 3.13 -35.02 21.38
N LYS A 11 2.99 -36.02 22.28
CA LYS A 11 1.71 -36.65 22.61
C LYS A 11 0.73 -35.67 23.26
N PHE A 12 1.21 -34.87 24.21
CA PHE A 12 0.37 -33.82 24.86
C PHE A 12 -0.10 -32.81 23.84
N LEU A 13 0.79 -32.28 23.00
CA LEU A 13 0.45 -31.30 21.97
C LEU A 13 -0.43 -31.87 20.85
N SER A 14 -0.38 -33.20 20.60
CA SER A 14 -1.14 -33.83 19.53
C SER A 14 -2.57 -34.24 19.89
N ASN A 15 -2.82 -34.74 21.09
CA ASN A 15 -4.11 -35.33 21.46
C ASN A 15 -5.02 -34.47 22.32
N ASP A 16 -4.49 -33.80 23.36
CA ASP A 16 -5.33 -33.07 24.32
C ASP A 16 -5.60 -31.62 23.94
N ALA A 17 -4.62 -30.98 23.33
CA ALA A 17 -4.73 -29.55 23.01
C ALA A 17 -5.75 -29.24 21.91
N ILE A 18 -6.02 -30.17 20.98
CA ILE A 18 -6.99 -29.99 19.89
C ILE A 18 -8.39 -30.47 20.25
N SER A 19 -8.50 -31.49 21.11
CA SER A 19 -9.82 -31.91 21.60
C SER A 19 -10.52 -30.80 22.37
N LEU A 20 -9.76 -29.93 23.02
CA LEU A 20 -10.26 -28.72 23.70
C LEU A 20 -10.75 -27.62 22.75
N LEU A 21 -10.27 -27.60 21.51
CA LEU A 21 -10.65 -26.57 20.53
C LEU A 21 -11.87 -26.94 19.69
N GLY A 22 -12.30 -28.21 19.71
CA GLY A 22 -13.40 -28.71 18.89
C GLY A 22 -13.21 -28.46 17.38
N PRO A 23 -14.24 -28.56 16.55
CA PRO A 23 -14.19 -28.18 15.15
C PRO A 23 -14.12 -26.65 15.04
N THR A 24 -12.89 -26.09 15.11
CA THR A 24 -12.67 -24.65 15.02
C THR A 24 -12.54 -24.21 13.56
N THR A 25 -13.22 -23.10 13.26
CA THR A 25 -13.03 -22.37 11.99
C THR A 25 -11.81 -21.43 12.02
N ARG A 26 -11.15 -21.31 13.18
CA ARG A 26 -9.98 -20.43 13.35
C ARG A 26 -8.71 -21.06 12.83
N ALA A 27 -7.84 -20.24 12.25
CA ALA A 27 -6.51 -20.64 11.82
C ALA A 27 -5.58 -20.72 13.03
N ILE A 28 -5.15 -21.94 13.41
CA ILE A 28 -4.33 -22.19 14.60
C ILE A 28 -3.18 -23.12 14.21
N MET A 29 -1.97 -22.76 14.65
CA MET A 29 -0.79 -23.60 14.68
C MET A 29 -0.45 -23.98 16.12
N ILE A 30 -0.04 -25.22 16.34
CA ILE A 30 0.57 -25.64 17.59
C ILE A 30 2.06 -25.75 17.31
N ILE A 31 2.84 -25.05 18.11
CA ILE A 31 4.29 -25.04 18.02
C ILE A 31 4.91 -25.49 19.35
N ASP A 32 6.03 -26.19 19.29
CA ASP A 32 6.75 -26.61 20.50
C ASP A 32 7.56 -25.44 21.11
N LYS A 33 8.22 -25.73 22.24
CA LYS A 33 9.07 -24.75 22.94
C LYS A 33 10.29 -24.27 22.12
N ASN A 34 10.63 -24.95 21.03
CA ASN A 34 11.69 -24.59 20.08
C ASN A 34 11.15 -23.97 18.80
N PHE A 35 9.86 -23.59 18.82
CA PHE A 35 9.13 -22.99 17.69
C PHE A 35 8.97 -23.91 16.47
N ARG A 36 9.06 -25.25 16.61
CA ARG A 36 8.69 -26.18 15.57
C ARG A 36 7.18 -26.30 15.45
N ILE A 37 6.67 -26.24 14.23
CA ILE A 37 5.24 -26.41 13.95
C ILE A 37 4.91 -27.90 14.04
N ILE A 38 4.14 -28.26 15.07
CA ILE A 38 3.73 -29.64 15.33
C ILE A 38 2.42 -29.98 14.63
N ARG A 39 1.47 -29.05 14.63
CA ARG A 39 0.13 -29.25 14.06
C ARG A 39 -0.49 -27.96 13.59
N ILE A 40 -1.37 -28.07 12.57
CA ILE A 40 -2.10 -26.94 12.01
C ILE A 40 -3.57 -27.33 11.77
N THR A 41 -4.50 -26.37 11.92
CA THR A 41 -5.91 -26.56 11.59
C THR A 41 -6.18 -26.47 10.09
N LYS A 42 -7.32 -27.01 9.63
CA LYS A 42 -7.76 -26.86 8.23
C LYS A 42 -7.92 -25.38 7.82
N ALA A 43 -8.39 -24.54 8.75
CA ALA A 43 -8.49 -23.11 8.51
C ALA A 43 -7.11 -22.46 8.29
N CYS A 44 -6.08 -22.92 9.01
CA CYS A 44 -4.70 -22.47 8.81
C CYS A 44 -4.15 -22.90 7.44
N ILE A 45 -4.42 -24.15 7.02
CA ILE A 45 -4.06 -24.61 5.66
C ILE A 45 -4.71 -23.75 4.59
N LYS A 46 -5.98 -23.40 4.77
CA LYS A 46 -6.70 -22.52 3.82
C LYS A 46 -6.14 -21.11 3.79
N LEU A 47 -5.80 -20.55 4.96
CA LEU A 47 -5.26 -19.20 5.08
C LEU A 47 -3.89 -19.08 4.44
N PHE A 48 -3.06 -20.10 4.59
CA PHE A 48 -1.68 -20.18 4.09
C PHE A 48 -1.54 -21.23 2.97
N SER A 49 -2.56 -21.33 2.09
CA SER A 49 -2.60 -22.33 1.01
C SER A 49 -1.41 -22.25 0.07
N ASP A 50 -0.80 -21.09 -0.04
CA ASP A 50 0.35 -20.81 -0.91
C ASP A 50 1.69 -21.22 -0.28
N TYR A 51 1.70 -21.65 0.97
CA TYR A 51 2.91 -22.09 1.66
C TYR A 51 3.06 -23.61 1.60
N TYR A 52 4.10 -24.08 0.94
CA TYR A 52 4.42 -25.52 0.89
C TYR A 52 4.88 -26.04 2.26
N ASN A 53 4.20 -27.07 2.75
CA ASN A 53 4.63 -27.91 3.86
C ASN A 53 5.00 -27.15 5.16
N LEU A 54 3.99 -26.59 5.81
CA LEU A 54 4.15 -25.80 7.05
C LEU A 54 4.56 -26.66 8.26
N THR A 55 4.26 -27.97 8.25
CA THR A 55 4.56 -28.86 9.38
C THR A 55 6.04 -29.24 9.43
N ILE A 56 6.56 -29.46 10.64
CA ILE A 56 7.96 -29.84 10.93
C ILE A 56 8.98 -28.70 10.74
N LYS A 57 8.60 -27.58 10.16
CA LYS A 57 9.49 -26.41 10.01
C LYS A 57 9.47 -25.54 11.27
N ASN A 58 10.51 -24.74 11.44
CA ASN A 58 10.51 -23.71 12.47
C ASN A 58 9.58 -22.57 12.05
N PHE A 59 8.77 -22.08 12.98
CA PHE A 59 7.81 -21.00 12.76
C PHE A 59 8.50 -19.74 12.22
N PHE A 60 9.59 -19.35 12.82
CA PHE A 60 10.29 -18.11 12.42
C PHE A 60 11.07 -18.24 11.11
N ASP A 61 11.44 -19.46 10.69
CA ASP A 61 12.02 -19.67 9.35
C ASP A 61 11.00 -19.35 8.24
N ILE A 62 9.70 -19.52 8.57
CA ILE A 62 8.62 -19.27 7.60
C ILE A 62 8.10 -17.83 7.70
N PHE A 63 7.94 -17.32 8.91
CA PHE A 63 7.17 -16.09 9.16
C PHE A 63 8.01 -14.89 9.59
N SER A 64 9.33 -15.02 9.80
CA SER A 64 10.16 -13.90 10.30
C SER A 64 10.09 -12.64 9.43
N TYR A 65 10.00 -12.80 8.12
CA TYR A 65 9.90 -11.69 7.18
C TYR A 65 8.57 -10.91 7.28
N ALA A 66 7.55 -11.50 7.90
CA ALA A 66 6.24 -10.86 8.07
C ALA A 66 6.20 -9.87 9.26
N PHE A 67 7.26 -9.87 10.08
CA PHE A 67 7.37 -8.99 11.24
C PHE A 67 8.20 -7.75 10.92
N GLN A 68 7.80 -6.62 11.45
CA GLN A 68 8.70 -5.46 11.55
C GLN A 68 9.82 -5.75 12.57
N PRO A 69 11.05 -5.22 12.39
CA PRO A 69 12.19 -5.55 13.25
C PRO A 69 11.94 -5.36 14.75
N GLU A 70 11.33 -4.24 15.14
CA GLU A 70 11.02 -3.97 16.56
C GLU A 70 9.95 -4.90 17.10
N GLN A 71 8.94 -5.20 16.30
CA GLN A 71 7.88 -6.14 16.63
C GLN A 71 8.43 -7.57 16.83
N MET A 72 9.35 -8.00 15.97
CA MET A 72 10.04 -9.28 16.13
C MET A 72 10.81 -9.34 17.44
N LYS A 73 11.56 -8.30 17.74
CA LYS A 73 12.34 -8.19 18.99
C LYS A 73 11.44 -8.26 20.23
N GLU A 74 10.33 -7.55 20.21
CA GLU A 74 9.33 -7.59 21.28
C GLU A 74 8.73 -8.99 21.42
N CYS A 75 8.27 -9.59 20.32
CA CYS A 75 7.71 -10.94 20.30
C CYS A 75 8.68 -11.96 20.91
N LEU A 76 9.91 -12.00 20.44
CA LEU A 76 10.94 -12.92 20.95
C LEU A 76 11.24 -12.68 22.44
N LYS A 77 11.32 -11.42 22.89
CA LYS A 77 11.50 -11.10 24.31
C LYS A 77 10.40 -11.70 25.16
N HIS A 78 9.14 -11.57 24.75
CA HIS A 78 7.99 -12.10 25.48
C HIS A 78 7.94 -13.63 25.46
N LEU A 79 8.18 -14.27 24.32
CA LEU A 79 8.18 -15.73 24.20
C LEU A 79 9.33 -16.37 25.03
N HIS A 80 10.46 -15.69 25.19
CA HIS A 80 11.57 -16.16 26.00
C HIS A 80 11.39 -15.90 27.50
N SER A 81 10.55 -14.95 27.92
CA SER A 81 10.34 -14.63 29.35
C SER A 81 9.69 -15.81 30.11
N ARG A 82 9.00 -16.69 29.40
CA ARG A 82 8.32 -17.89 29.96
C ARG A 82 7.39 -17.60 31.13
N GLU A 83 6.90 -16.37 31.22
CA GLU A 83 5.98 -15.96 32.28
C GLU A 83 4.61 -16.57 32.05
N LYS A 84 4.02 -17.12 33.12
CA LYS A 84 2.67 -17.68 33.08
C LYS A 84 1.65 -16.59 32.84
N GLY A 85 0.69 -16.89 31.94
CA GLY A 85 -0.43 -15.99 31.64
C GLY A 85 -0.08 -14.87 30.67
N PHE A 86 1.16 -14.81 30.18
CA PHE A 86 1.56 -13.81 29.20
C PHE A 86 1.21 -14.27 27.76
N THR A 87 0.49 -13.44 27.04
CA THR A 87 0.20 -13.61 25.62
C THR A 87 0.85 -12.48 24.83
N TRP A 88 1.51 -12.80 23.71
CA TRP A 88 1.91 -11.76 22.77
C TRP A 88 0.88 -11.66 21.65
N ALA A 89 0.58 -10.44 21.20
CA ALA A 89 -0.31 -10.19 20.08
C ALA A 89 0.25 -9.07 19.19
N GLY A 90 0.21 -9.27 17.89
CA GLY A 90 0.64 -8.27 16.90
C GLY A 90 -0.01 -8.51 15.54
N VAL A 91 0.04 -7.48 14.69
CA VAL A 91 -0.39 -7.59 13.28
C VAL A 91 0.83 -7.85 12.42
N ILE A 92 0.78 -8.89 11.60
CA ILE A 92 1.86 -9.25 10.68
C ILE A 92 1.34 -9.33 9.25
N GLY A 93 2.17 -8.93 8.29
CA GLY A 93 1.86 -8.95 6.87
C GLY A 93 2.57 -10.12 6.17
N HIS A 94 1.80 -10.97 5.50
CA HIS A 94 2.32 -12.13 4.76
C HIS A 94 2.23 -11.88 3.27
N ASN A 95 3.33 -12.03 2.55
CA ASN A 95 3.30 -12.02 1.09
C ASN A 95 2.90 -13.42 0.60
N SER A 96 1.77 -13.52 -0.11
CA SER A 96 1.39 -14.75 -0.78
C SER A 96 2.22 -14.96 -2.06
N GLN A 97 2.28 -16.19 -2.57
CA GLN A 97 2.99 -16.50 -3.83
C GLN A 97 2.39 -15.77 -5.05
N ILE A 98 1.13 -15.35 -4.96
CA ILE A 98 0.45 -14.54 -5.98
C ILE A 98 0.64 -13.03 -5.74
N ALA A 99 1.67 -12.64 -4.98
CA ALA A 99 2.05 -11.27 -4.66
C ALA A 99 0.94 -10.43 -4.00
N ARG A 100 0.05 -11.07 -3.25
CA ARG A 100 -0.98 -10.40 -2.45
C ARG A 100 -0.62 -10.45 -0.98
N THR A 101 -0.58 -9.29 -0.32
CA THR A 101 -0.32 -9.24 1.12
C THR A 101 -1.57 -9.62 1.91
N ILE A 102 -1.43 -10.60 2.79
CA ILE A 102 -2.45 -11.04 3.75
C ILE A 102 -2.06 -10.50 5.13
N TYR A 103 -2.91 -9.69 5.72
CA TYR A 103 -2.71 -9.19 7.08
C TYR A 103 -3.40 -10.08 8.09
N THR A 104 -2.66 -10.53 9.11
CA THR A 104 -3.21 -11.34 10.18
C THR A 104 -2.87 -10.75 11.55
N LYS A 105 -3.85 -10.79 12.46
CA LYS A 105 -3.57 -10.62 13.88
C LYS A 105 -3.09 -11.96 14.40
N LEU A 106 -1.81 -12.03 14.77
CA LEU A 106 -1.18 -13.20 15.36
C LEU A 106 -1.17 -13.07 16.87
N ILE A 107 -1.59 -14.13 17.56
CA ILE A 107 -1.58 -14.21 19.02
C ILE A 107 -0.86 -15.48 19.43
N PHE A 108 0.19 -15.35 20.24
CA PHE A 108 0.86 -16.48 20.87
C PHE A 108 0.32 -16.67 22.28
N ILE A 109 -0.20 -17.88 22.56
CA ILE A 109 -0.68 -18.30 23.88
C ILE A 109 0.23 -19.44 24.36
N PRO A 110 0.95 -19.30 25.49
CA PRO A 110 1.82 -20.33 25.99
C PRO A 110 1.04 -21.52 26.56
N LEU A 111 1.51 -22.70 26.31
CA LEU A 111 0.96 -23.98 26.79
C LEU A 111 1.83 -24.53 27.90
N PHE A 112 1.27 -24.72 29.08
CA PHE A 112 1.94 -25.27 30.25
C PHE A 112 1.32 -26.61 30.66
N GLN A 113 2.19 -27.57 30.98
CA GLN A 113 1.83 -28.81 31.66
C GLN A 113 2.66 -28.94 32.95
N HIS A 114 2.01 -29.14 34.09
CA HIS A 114 2.68 -29.19 35.40
C HIS A 114 3.65 -28.04 35.65
N ASN A 115 3.26 -26.83 35.26
CA ASN A 115 4.07 -25.61 35.35
C ASN A 115 5.30 -25.57 34.41
N VAL A 116 5.45 -26.50 33.49
CA VAL A 116 6.52 -26.53 32.49
C VAL A 116 5.98 -26.12 31.14
N LEU A 117 6.63 -25.16 30.49
CA LEU A 117 6.27 -24.72 29.15
C LEU A 117 6.50 -25.87 28.16
N GLN A 118 5.46 -26.26 27.44
CA GLN A 118 5.49 -27.28 26.41
C GLN A 118 5.59 -26.69 24.99
N GLY A 119 4.98 -25.52 24.79
CA GLY A 119 4.91 -24.85 23.50
C GLY A 119 3.93 -23.69 23.50
N TYR A 120 3.38 -23.38 22.32
CA TYR A 120 2.46 -22.26 22.14
C TYR A 120 1.34 -22.61 21.15
N TYR A 121 0.17 -22.03 21.34
CA TYR A 121 -0.78 -21.80 20.25
C TYR A 121 -0.41 -20.52 19.54
N ALA A 122 -0.27 -20.58 18.22
CA ALA A 122 -0.22 -19.41 17.35
C ALA A 122 -1.59 -19.30 16.64
N LEU A 123 -2.39 -18.33 17.04
CA LEU A 123 -3.71 -18.07 16.48
C LEU A 123 -3.61 -16.95 15.46
N PHE A 124 -4.22 -17.15 14.29
CA PHE A 124 -4.24 -16.18 13.21
C PHE A 124 -5.69 -15.78 12.91
N ASP A 125 -6.00 -14.52 13.10
CA ASP A 125 -7.24 -13.92 12.62
C ASP A 125 -6.93 -13.13 11.34
N ASN A 126 -7.56 -13.50 10.21
CA ASN A 126 -7.39 -12.77 8.96
C ASN A 126 -8.13 -11.42 9.04
N ILE A 127 -7.36 -10.35 9.08
CA ILE A 127 -7.86 -8.97 9.16
C ILE A 127 -7.59 -8.18 7.87
N THR A 128 -7.24 -8.85 6.78
CA THR A 128 -6.88 -8.19 5.50
C THR A 128 -7.96 -7.23 5.03
N LYS A 129 -9.23 -7.65 5.12
CA LYS A 129 -10.36 -6.81 4.74
C LYS A 129 -10.50 -5.61 5.66
N ASP A 130 -10.52 -5.83 6.97
CA ASP A 130 -10.66 -4.75 7.96
C ASP A 130 -9.50 -3.75 7.86
N PHE A 131 -8.29 -4.26 7.61
CA PHE A 131 -7.11 -3.44 7.42
C PHE A 131 -7.20 -2.57 6.16
N ALA A 132 -7.69 -3.14 5.05
CA ALA A 132 -7.91 -2.42 3.80
C ALA A 132 -9.03 -1.36 3.96
N GLU A 133 -10.15 -1.70 4.59
CA GLU A 133 -11.26 -0.78 4.85
C GLU A 133 -10.84 0.38 5.75
N ASN A 134 -10.12 0.12 6.84
CA ASN A 134 -9.61 1.16 7.72
C ASN A 134 -8.64 2.10 6.98
N ARG A 135 -7.75 1.56 6.16
CA ARG A 135 -6.84 2.35 5.33
C ARG A 135 -7.61 3.25 4.35
N MET A 136 -8.63 2.69 3.68
CA MET A 136 -9.51 3.47 2.79
C MET A 136 -10.24 4.60 3.52
N ASN A 137 -10.76 4.33 4.71
CA ASN A 137 -11.46 5.34 5.50
C ASN A 137 -10.54 6.51 5.91
N ILE A 138 -9.30 6.21 6.28
CA ILE A 138 -8.28 7.22 6.60
C ILE A 138 -8.00 8.09 5.36
N LEU A 139 -7.70 7.45 4.22
CA LEU A 139 -7.39 8.16 2.98
C LEU A 139 -8.55 9.03 2.51
N ASN A 140 -9.76 8.51 2.56
CA ASN A 140 -10.97 9.28 2.23
C ASN A 140 -11.17 10.47 3.18
N GLY A 141 -10.89 10.29 4.47
CA GLY A 141 -10.93 11.39 5.44
C GLY A 141 -9.92 12.49 5.12
N LEU A 142 -8.68 12.12 4.80
CA LEU A 142 -7.62 13.04 4.40
C LEU A 142 -7.96 13.77 3.10
N LEU A 143 -8.47 13.06 2.08
CA LEU A 143 -8.92 13.66 0.82
C LEU A 143 -10.06 14.66 1.03
N LYS A 144 -11.05 14.31 1.87
CA LYS A 144 -12.14 15.24 2.20
C LYS A 144 -11.60 16.51 2.86
N ALA A 145 -10.65 16.38 3.79
CA ALA A 145 -10.01 17.53 4.44
C ALA A 145 -9.23 18.41 3.44
N SER A 146 -8.50 17.79 2.50
CA SER A 146 -7.79 18.52 1.44
C SER A 146 -8.74 19.31 0.54
N LYS A 147 -9.84 18.69 0.11
CA LYS A 147 -10.87 19.33 -0.73
C LYS A 147 -11.58 20.50 -0.06
N MET A 148 -11.65 20.55 1.26
CA MET A 148 -12.22 21.70 1.98
C MET A 148 -11.35 22.95 1.82
N LYS A 149 -10.07 22.80 1.52
CA LYS A 149 -9.09 23.87 1.40
C LYS A 149 -8.78 24.21 -0.05
N ASP A 150 -8.56 23.21 -0.88
CA ASP A 150 -8.34 23.36 -2.31
C ASP A 150 -9.63 22.96 -3.04
N LYS A 151 -10.19 23.94 -3.77
CA LYS A 151 -11.41 23.73 -4.58
C LYS A 151 -11.14 22.91 -5.85
N ASP A 152 -9.92 22.42 -6.04
CA ASP A 152 -9.59 21.57 -7.17
C ASP A 152 -10.46 20.31 -7.14
N THR A 153 -11.13 20.06 -8.23
CA THR A 153 -12.32 19.24 -8.29
C THR A 153 -12.04 17.78 -7.93
N GLY A 154 -12.97 17.16 -7.20
CA GLY A 154 -12.88 15.75 -6.84
C GLY A 154 -12.72 14.80 -8.02
N TYR A 155 -13.03 15.23 -9.23
CA TYR A 155 -12.86 14.49 -10.47
C TYR A 155 -11.40 14.43 -10.94
N HIS A 156 -10.62 15.51 -10.79
CA HIS A 156 -9.18 15.51 -11.05
C HIS A 156 -8.49 14.37 -10.31
N THR A 157 -8.66 14.32 -9.01
CA THR A 157 -8.08 13.28 -8.16
C THR A 157 -8.49 11.87 -8.59
N MET A 158 -9.77 11.68 -8.97
CA MET A 158 -10.26 10.39 -9.47
C MET A 158 -9.61 10.03 -10.81
N ARG A 159 -9.54 10.97 -11.75
CA ARG A 159 -8.94 10.73 -13.06
C ARG A 159 -7.45 10.40 -12.95
N VAL A 160 -6.69 11.14 -12.12
CA VAL A 160 -5.27 10.84 -11.86
C VAL A 160 -5.10 9.43 -11.29
N ASN A 161 -5.98 8.98 -10.38
CA ASN A 161 -5.98 7.59 -9.90
C ASN A 161 -6.19 6.59 -11.04
N TYR A 162 -7.17 6.81 -11.91
CA TYR A 162 -7.45 5.90 -13.03
C TYR A 162 -6.30 5.85 -14.03
N TYR A 163 -5.72 6.99 -14.42
CA TYR A 163 -4.57 7.02 -15.34
C TYR A 163 -3.36 6.30 -14.75
N SER A 164 -3.06 6.55 -13.50
CA SER A 164 -1.96 5.89 -12.80
C SER A 164 -2.16 4.37 -12.70
N LYS A 165 -3.39 3.95 -12.39
CA LYS A 165 -3.75 2.53 -12.35
C LYS A 165 -3.68 1.88 -13.73
N LEU A 166 -4.10 2.56 -14.79
CA LEU A 166 -3.99 2.06 -16.18
C LEU A 166 -2.54 1.80 -16.57
N LEU A 167 -1.63 2.76 -16.31
CA LEU A 167 -0.19 2.59 -16.57
C LEU A 167 0.38 1.40 -15.79
N ALA A 168 0.14 1.35 -14.50
CA ALA A 168 0.62 0.25 -13.66
C ALA A 168 0.03 -1.11 -14.05
N THR A 169 -1.26 -1.17 -14.43
CA THR A 169 -1.91 -2.39 -14.92
C THR A 169 -1.24 -2.87 -16.21
N TYR A 170 -0.98 -1.96 -17.13
CA TYR A 170 -0.31 -2.31 -18.38
C TYR A 170 1.11 -2.81 -18.14
N MET A 171 1.88 -2.15 -17.26
CA MET A 171 3.20 -2.62 -16.83
C MET A 171 3.16 -4.03 -16.25
N TYR A 172 2.20 -4.29 -15.37
CA TYR A 172 2.01 -5.61 -14.74
C TYR A 172 1.71 -6.69 -15.79
N GLN A 173 0.80 -6.42 -16.73
CA GLN A 173 0.42 -7.33 -17.81
C GLN A 173 1.57 -7.61 -18.80
N GLN A 174 2.45 -6.63 -19.00
CA GLN A 174 3.61 -6.76 -19.89
C GLN A 174 4.86 -7.25 -19.17
N HIS A 175 4.77 -7.60 -17.89
CA HIS A 175 5.90 -8.04 -17.05
C HIS A 175 7.06 -7.03 -17.03
N LEU A 176 6.74 -5.73 -16.97
CA LEU A 176 7.72 -4.66 -16.86
C LEU A 176 7.94 -4.31 -15.37
N TYR A 177 9.19 -3.96 -15.03
CA TYR A 177 9.57 -3.60 -13.65
C TYR A 177 9.14 -4.64 -12.61
N THR A 178 9.33 -5.93 -12.91
CA THR A 178 8.81 -7.07 -12.12
C THR A 178 9.28 -7.08 -10.66
N ASP A 179 10.40 -6.45 -10.35
CA ASP A 179 10.91 -6.31 -8.97
C ASP A 179 10.09 -5.30 -8.15
N ILE A 180 9.31 -4.43 -8.82
CA ILE A 180 8.52 -3.36 -8.17
C ILE A 180 7.04 -3.54 -8.45
N VAL A 181 6.67 -3.78 -9.72
CA VAL A 181 5.28 -3.82 -10.17
C VAL A 181 4.70 -5.21 -9.98
N ASN A 182 3.96 -5.37 -8.91
CA ASN A 182 3.16 -6.54 -8.57
C ASN A 182 1.69 -6.16 -8.42
N PHE A 183 0.83 -7.10 -8.06
CA PHE A 183 -0.60 -6.84 -7.88
C PHE A 183 -0.88 -5.76 -6.83
N ASP A 184 -0.17 -5.80 -5.69
CA ASP A 184 -0.33 -4.80 -4.63
C ASP A 184 0.12 -3.40 -5.08
N PHE A 185 1.16 -3.30 -5.92
CA PHE A 185 1.57 -2.03 -6.51
C PHE A 185 0.45 -1.43 -7.36
N VAL A 186 -0.18 -2.25 -8.23
CA VAL A 186 -1.29 -1.80 -9.11
C VAL A 186 -2.50 -1.34 -8.30
N GLU A 187 -2.89 -2.10 -7.28
CA GLU A 187 -4.03 -1.72 -6.43
C GLU A 187 -3.73 -0.47 -5.60
N ASN A 188 -2.53 -0.37 -5.05
CA ASN A 188 -2.13 0.75 -4.22
C ASN A 188 -1.95 2.05 -5.00
N ILE A 189 -1.33 2.02 -6.19
CA ILE A 189 -1.13 3.24 -6.98
C ILE A 189 -2.46 3.86 -7.41
N GLY A 190 -3.44 3.01 -7.78
CA GLY A 190 -4.80 3.45 -8.13
C GLY A 190 -5.55 4.11 -6.96
N LEU A 191 -5.00 4.07 -5.75
CA LEU A 191 -5.56 4.68 -4.56
C LEU A 191 -4.69 5.86 -4.09
N TYR A 192 -3.37 5.68 -4.11
CA TYR A 192 -2.43 6.64 -3.51
C TYR A 192 -2.10 7.82 -4.43
N ALA A 193 -2.31 7.69 -5.74
CA ALA A 193 -2.14 8.80 -6.66
C ALA A 193 -2.99 10.03 -6.27
N ALA A 194 -4.17 9.80 -5.69
CA ALA A 194 -5.02 10.85 -5.12
C ALA A 194 -4.34 11.69 -4.04
N MET A 195 -3.30 11.15 -3.40
CA MET A 195 -2.63 11.80 -2.27
C MET A 195 -1.49 12.73 -2.68
N HIS A 196 -1.17 12.86 -3.99
CA HIS A 196 -0.04 13.65 -4.46
C HIS A 196 -0.05 15.07 -3.88
N ASP A 197 -1.20 15.69 -3.83
CA ASP A 197 -1.43 17.08 -3.40
C ASP A 197 -1.94 17.24 -1.96
N ILE A 198 -1.97 16.18 -1.14
CA ILE A 198 -2.51 16.25 0.22
C ILE A 198 -1.83 17.31 1.09
N GLY A 199 -0.59 17.61 0.82
CA GLY A 199 0.19 18.61 1.55
C GLY A 199 -0.25 20.06 1.33
N LYS A 200 -1.08 20.34 0.34
CA LYS A 200 -1.71 21.66 0.15
C LYS A 200 -2.55 22.09 1.37
N ILE A 201 -2.93 21.16 2.23
CA ILE A 201 -3.51 21.48 3.55
C ILE A 201 -2.60 22.41 4.36
N GLY A 202 -1.29 22.27 4.25
CA GLY A 202 -0.29 23.15 4.90
C GLY A 202 -0.05 24.48 4.20
N THR A 203 -0.48 24.65 2.94
CA THR A 203 -0.26 25.89 2.18
C THR A 203 -1.18 27.00 2.68
N PRO A 204 -0.68 28.22 2.95
CA PRO A 204 -1.52 29.35 3.35
C PRO A 204 -2.58 29.72 2.30
N ASP A 205 -3.79 30.06 2.75
CA ASP A 205 -4.93 30.35 1.85
C ASP A 205 -4.67 31.50 0.90
N TYR A 206 -3.93 32.54 1.34
CA TYR A 206 -3.60 33.69 0.50
C TYR A 206 -2.66 33.35 -0.66
N ILE A 207 -1.95 32.19 -0.59
CA ILE A 207 -1.14 31.63 -1.68
C ILE A 207 -2.00 30.71 -2.54
N LEU A 208 -2.70 29.77 -1.90
CA LEU A 208 -3.46 28.73 -2.60
C LEU A 208 -4.60 29.33 -3.45
N GLN A 209 -5.26 30.37 -2.93
CA GLN A 209 -6.41 31.03 -3.57
C GLN A 209 -6.03 32.34 -4.23
N LYS A 210 -4.74 32.65 -4.42
CA LYS A 210 -4.29 33.91 -5.00
C LYS A 210 -4.80 34.09 -6.44
N PRO A 211 -5.53 35.14 -6.76
CA PRO A 211 -5.87 35.46 -8.14
C PRO A 211 -4.61 35.90 -8.91
N GLY A 212 -4.24 35.17 -9.96
CA GLY A 212 -3.08 35.46 -10.78
C GLY A 212 -1.83 34.62 -10.42
N GLY A 213 -0.67 35.04 -10.95
CA GLY A 213 0.58 34.33 -10.75
C GLY A 213 1.18 34.51 -9.35
N LEU A 214 1.92 33.50 -8.89
CA LEU A 214 2.71 33.57 -7.66
C LEU A 214 4.04 34.25 -7.92
N THR A 215 4.52 35.05 -6.96
CA THR A 215 5.92 35.52 -6.91
C THR A 215 6.87 34.35 -6.60
N ASP A 216 8.17 34.52 -6.84
CA ASP A 216 9.17 33.48 -6.54
C ASP A 216 9.15 33.06 -5.06
N ALA A 217 8.94 34.00 -4.14
CA ALA A 217 8.85 33.71 -2.71
C ALA A 217 7.60 32.89 -2.38
N GLU A 218 6.44 33.24 -2.95
CA GLU A 218 5.19 32.48 -2.79
C GLU A 218 5.27 31.11 -3.46
N TRP A 219 5.94 31.03 -4.61
CA TRP A 219 6.16 29.76 -5.30
C TRP A 219 7.01 28.80 -4.47
N ASN A 220 8.01 29.31 -3.75
CA ASN A 220 8.79 28.49 -2.82
C ASN A 220 7.92 27.92 -1.69
N ILE A 221 6.98 28.70 -1.14
CA ILE A 221 6.02 28.21 -0.14
C ILE A 221 5.05 27.19 -0.77
N MET A 222 4.59 27.43 -2.00
CA MET A 222 3.73 26.47 -2.71
C MET A 222 4.43 25.11 -2.87
N LYS A 223 5.72 25.07 -3.22
CA LYS A 223 6.48 23.83 -3.37
C LYS A 223 6.56 22.99 -2.10
N GLU A 224 6.42 23.60 -0.93
CA GLU A 224 6.46 22.88 0.36
C GLU A 224 5.32 21.87 0.50
N HIS A 225 4.25 21.94 -0.33
CA HIS A 225 3.18 20.94 -0.27
C HIS A 225 3.68 19.51 -0.46
N THR A 226 4.75 19.31 -1.25
CA THR A 226 5.34 17.98 -1.46
C THR A 226 5.91 17.40 -0.16
N ILE A 227 6.67 18.21 0.59
CA ILE A 227 7.24 17.82 1.88
C ILE A 227 6.14 17.67 2.93
N ASN A 228 5.21 18.62 3.00
CA ASN A 228 4.09 18.59 3.92
C ASN A 228 3.21 17.35 3.69
N GLY A 229 2.98 16.97 2.43
CA GLY A 229 2.26 15.77 2.05
C GLY A 229 2.91 14.50 2.57
N ALA A 230 4.21 14.35 2.35
CA ALA A 230 4.96 13.22 2.88
C ALA A 230 4.95 13.18 4.43
N MET A 231 5.05 14.33 5.10
CA MET A 231 4.94 14.41 6.56
C MET A 231 3.56 13.98 7.07
N ILE A 232 2.47 14.41 6.44
CA ILE A 232 1.10 13.99 6.80
C ILE A 232 0.97 12.47 6.65
N LEU A 233 1.49 11.90 5.57
CA LEU A 233 1.36 10.48 5.26
C LEU A 233 2.30 9.57 6.07
N SER A 234 3.38 10.12 6.67
CA SER A 234 4.38 9.34 7.41
C SER A 234 3.79 8.61 8.63
N GLY A 235 2.74 9.15 9.24
CA GLY A 235 2.06 8.55 10.38
C GLY A 235 1.19 7.33 10.04
N PHE A 236 1.01 6.98 8.76
CA PHE A 236 0.06 5.94 8.33
C PHE A 236 0.72 4.71 7.70
N GLU A 237 2.05 4.62 7.72
CA GLU A 237 2.81 3.51 7.11
C GLU A 237 2.43 3.27 5.63
N LEU A 238 2.35 4.35 4.86
CA LEU A 238 1.99 4.35 3.43
C LEU A 238 3.19 4.80 2.57
N PRO A 239 4.26 4.00 2.45
CA PRO A 239 5.50 4.45 1.79
C PRO A 239 5.27 4.90 0.35
N MET A 240 4.49 4.17 -0.45
CA MET A 240 4.18 4.58 -1.82
C MET A 240 3.43 5.92 -1.90
N ALA A 241 2.50 6.19 -0.97
CA ALA A 241 1.79 7.47 -0.94
C ALA A 241 2.73 8.62 -0.55
N GLN A 242 3.68 8.36 0.37
CA GLN A 242 4.73 9.32 0.72
C GLN A 242 5.64 9.62 -0.47
N ASP A 243 6.11 8.56 -1.17
CA ASP A 243 6.94 8.68 -2.38
C ASP A 243 6.25 9.52 -3.46
N ILE A 244 4.96 9.28 -3.68
CA ILE A 244 4.15 10.05 -4.63
C ILE A 244 4.07 11.51 -4.18
N ALA A 245 3.65 11.77 -2.93
CA ALA A 245 3.46 13.13 -2.44
C ALA A 245 4.75 13.96 -2.51
N ILE A 246 5.90 13.37 -2.16
CA ILE A 246 7.16 14.11 -2.10
C ILE A 246 7.82 14.28 -3.46
N SER A 247 7.58 13.36 -4.42
CA SER A 247 8.39 13.28 -5.64
C SER A 247 7.61 13.47 -6.95
N HIS A 248 6.29 13.69 -6.94
CA HIS A 248 5.51 13.83 -8.18
C HIS A 248 5.85 15.08 -9.00
N HIS A 249 6.57 16.04 -8.45
CA HIS A 249 7.12 17.21 -9.13
C HIS A 249 8.64 17.14 -9.36
N GLU A 250 9.25 15.99 -9.10
CA GLU A 250 10.61 15.76 -9.56
C GLU A 250 10.60 15.51 -11.07
N TYR A 251 11.59 16.04 -11.77
CA TYR A 251 11.76 15.89 -13.21
C TYR A 251 12.84 14.87 -13.54
N TRP A 252 12.64 14.13 -14.59
CA TRP A 252 13.56 13.06 -15.00
C TRP A 252 15.01 13.55 -15.13
N ASP A 253 15.22 14.78 -15.60
CA ASP A 253 16.52 15.41 -15.76
C ASP A 253 17.09 16.05 -14.47
N GLY A 254 16.35 16.03 -13.37
CA GLY A 254 16.74 16.61 -12.08
C GLY A 254 16.47 18.11 -11.95
N SER A 255 15.77 18.74 -12.88
CA SER A 255 15.40 20.16 -12.78
C SER A 255 14.14 20.41 -11.94
N GLY A 256 13.48 19.34 -11.44
CA GLY A 256 12.29 19.38 -10.62
C GLY A 256 12.51 19.83 -9.17
N TYR A 257 11.56 19.52 -8.30
CA TYR A 257 11.58 19.80 -6.86
C TYR A 257 10.86 18.72 -6.06
N PRO A 258 11.13 18.57 -4.74
CA PRO A 258 11.90 19.45 -3.86
C PRO A 258 13.40 19.14 -3.80
N PHE A 259 13.84 17.91 -4.12
CA PHE A 259 15.20 17.44 -3.89
C PHE A 259 16.08 17.43 -5.14
N ARG A 260 15.50 17.64 -6.32
CA ARG A 260 16.18 17.57 -7.61
C ARG A 260 16.85 16.21 -7.86
N ILE A 261 16.17 15.15 -7.39
CA ILE A 261 16.58 13.79 -7.77
C ILE A 261 16.24 13.54 -9.23
N TYR A 262 16.93 12.60 -9.86
CA TYR A 262 16.87 12.39 -11.31
C TYR A 262 16.83 10.90 -11.68
N ASN A 263 16.36 10.60 -12.86
CA ASN A 263 16.28 9.26 -13.44
C ASN A 263 15.57 8.27 -12.46
N ASN A 264 16.15 7.08 -12.28
CA ASN A 264 15.62 6.02 -11.44
C ASN A 264 15.71 6.29 -9.94
N LEU A 265 16.31 7.40 -9.50
CA LEU A 265 16.24 7.85 -8.11
C LEU A 265 14.84 8.36 -7.77
N ILE A 266 14.07 8.80 -8.76
CA ILE A 266 12.66 9.15 -8.59
C ILE A 266 11.87 7.85 -8.46
N PRO A 267 11.08 7.64 -7.38
CA PRO A 267 10.24 6.46 -7.22
C PRO A 267 9.34 6.21 -8.44
N LEU A 268 9.22 4.95 -8.88
CA LEU A 268 8.42 4.61 -10.06
C LEU A 268 6.96 5.10 -9.94
N SER A 269 6.38 5.02 -8.76
CA SER A 269 5.03 5.51 -8.47
C SER A 269 4.90 7.02 -8.73
N ALA A 270 5.89 7.80 -8.32
CA ALA A 270 5.90 9.26 -8.55
C ALA A 270 6.07 9.59 -10.04
N ARG A 271 6.94 8.87 -10.78
CA ARG A 271 7.10 9.03 -12.25
C ARG A 271 5.80 8.75 -13.00
N ILE A 272 5.05 7.73 -12.59
CA ILE A 272 3.73 7.40 -13.17
C ILE A 272 2.72 8.51 -12.89
N VAL A 273 2.66 8.98 -11.63
CA VAL A 273 1.70 10.01 -11.21
C VAL A 273 2.01 11.35 -11.88
N ALA A 274 3.27 11.71 -12.07
CA ALA A 274 3.67 12.94 -12.77
C ALA A 274 3.06 13.02 -14.19
N VAL A 275 3.11 11.93 -14.97
CA VAL A 275 2.46 11.88 -16.29
C VAL A 275 0.95 11.99 -16.19
N ALA A 276 0.33 11.29 -15.23
CA ALA A 276 -1.11 11.29 -15.03
C ALA A 276 -1.64 12.66 -14.62
N ASP A 277 -0.95 13.33 -13.70
CA ASP A 277 -1.30 14.66 -13.19
C ASP A 277 -1.20 15.72 -14.30
N VAL A 278 -0.06 15.77 -15.00
CA VAL A 278 0.15 16.73 -16.09
C VAL A 278 -0.84 16.49 -17.23
N TYR A 279 -1.13 15.23 -17.59
CA TYR A 279 -2.14 14.94 -18.61
C TYR A 279 -3.51 15.51 -18.20
N ASP A 280 -3.94 15.27 -16.96
CA ASP A 280 -5.21 15.81 -16.48
C ASP A 280 -5.23 17.32 -16.42
N ALA A 281 -4.16 17.94 -15.92
CA ALA A 281 -4.00 19.40 -15.85
C ALA A 281 -4.03 20.07 -17.24
N LEU A 282 -3.49 19.42 -18.27
CA LEU A 282 -3.53 19.90 -19.66
C LEU A 282 -4.95 19.83 -20.23
N ARG A 283 -5.72 18.79 -19.90
CA ARG A 283 -7.08 18.58 -20.37
C ARG A 283 -8.11 19.42 -19.62
N MET A 284 -7.79 19.85 -18.38
CA MET A 284 -8.71 20.66 -17.58
C MET A 284 -8.83 22.07 -18.14
N ARG A 285 -10.08 22.54 -18.31
CA ARG A 285 -10.41 23.92 -18.62
C ARG A 285 -10.03 24.82 -17.44
N ARG A 286 -9.18 25.81 -17.69
CA ARG A 286 -8.93 26.90 -16.74
C ARG A 286 -9.58 28.16 -17.25
N SER A 287 -10.02 29.05 -16.36
CA SER A 287 -10.78 30.27 -16.67
C SER A 287 -10.15 31.21 -17.72
N TYR A 288 -8.92 30.93 -18.15
CA TYR A 288 -8.13 31.76 -19.10
C TYR A 288 -7.46 30.95 -20.21
N LYS A 289 -7.78 29.64 -20.42
CA LYS A 289 -7.20 28.80 -21.46
C LYS A 289 -8.27 27.87 -22.04
N GLU A 290 -8.31 27.78 -23.38
CA GLU A 290 -9.15 26.78 -24.07
C GLU A 290 -8.71 25.35 -23.72
N ASP A 291 -9.66 24.41 -23.79
CA ASP A 291 -9.38 23.01 -23.54
C ASP A 291 -8.35 22.48 -24.54
N ILE A 292 -7.27 21.88 -24.04
CA ILE A 292 -6.28 21.23 -24.90
C ILE A 292 -6.87 19.88 -25.33
N SER A 293 -6.82 19.58 -26.64
CA SER A 293 -7.29 18.32 -27.17
C SER A 293 -6.49 17.15 -26.59
N HIS A 294 -7.08 15.96 -26.64
CA HIS A 294 -6.39 14.74 -26.24
C HIS A 294 -5.06 14.56 -26.95
N ASP A 295 -5.07 14.65 -28.27
CA ASP A 295 -3.87 14.45 -29.09
C ASP A 295 -2.79 15.48 -28.78
N THR A 296 -3.18 16.76 -28.64
CA THR A 296 -2.24 17.82 -28.27
C THR A 296 -1.62 17.61 -26.88
N ALA A 297 -2.41 17.16 -25.91
CA ALA A 297 -1.90 16.85 -24.56
C ALA A 297 -0.89 15.70 -24.59
N ILE A 298 -1.14 14.66 -25.39
CA ILE A 298 -0.20 13.55 -25.58
C ILE A 298 1.07 14.03 -26.30
N GLU A 299 0.95 14.84 -27.35
CA GLU A 299 2.12 15.41 -28.05
C GLU A 299 3.00 16.25 -27.10
N MET A 300 2.41 17.04 -26.22
CA MET A 300 3.16 17.80 -25.22
C MET A 300 3.91 16.88 -24.24
N ILE A 301 3.27 15.83 -23.74
CA ILE A 301 3.92 14.84 -22.86
C ILE A 301 5.07 14.14 -23.58
N VAL A 302 4.88 13.75 -24.85
CA VAL A 302 5.91 13.12 -25.67
C VAL A 302 7.07 14.07 -25.91
N GLY A 303 6.80 15.36 -26.12
CA GLY A 303 7.81 16.40 -26.33
C GLY A 303 8.73 16.61 -25.12
N GLU A 304 8.25 16.29 -23.91
CA GLU A 304 8.99 16.42 -22.65
C GLU A 304 9.63 15.09 -22.18
N SER A 305 9.68 14.09 -23.07
CA SER A 305 10.34 12.80 -22.78
C SER A 305 11.84 12.99 -22.54
N GLY A 306 12.35 12.45 -21.44
CA GLY A 306 13.76 12.56 -21.03
C GLY A 306 14.15 13.88 -20.34
N THR A 307 13.21 14.84 -20.25
CA THR A 307 13.38 16.08 -19.46
C THR A 307 12.47 16.06 -18.25
N HIS A 308 11.21 16.28 -18.41
CA HIS A 308 10.21 16.20 -17.34
C HIS A 308 9.87 14.73 -17.04
N PHE A 309 9.57 13.94 -18.06
CA PHE A 309 9.06 12.59 -17.90
C PHE A 309 10.07 11.50 -18.20
N ASP A 310 9.92 10.39 -17.49
CA ASP A 310 10.63 9.14 -17.77
C ASP A 310 10.31 8.65 -19.20
N PRO A 311 11.32 8.45 -20.06
CA PRO A 311 11.11 7.99 -21.43
C PRO A 311 10.33 6.67 -21.53
N ASP A 312 10.56 5.74 -20.61
CA ASP A 312 9.86 4.45 -20.59
C ASP A 312 8.37 4.64 -20.29
N ILE A 313 8.04 5.52 -19.33
CA ILE A 313 6.65 5.84 -19.00
C ILE A 313 5.97 6.55 -20.18
N VAL A 314 6.66 7.45 -20.86
CA VAL A 314 6.13 8.11 -22.07
C VAL A 314 5.84 7.10 -23.18
N GLU A 315 6.75 6.15 -23.44
CA GLU A 315 6.51 5.09 -24.44
C GLU A 315 5.32 4.19 -24.07
N LEU A 316 5.10 3.92 -22.79
CA LEU A 316 3.91 3.21 -22.34
C LEU A 316 2.65 4.06 -22.52
N THR A 317 2.72 5.35 -22.20
CA THR A 317 1.61 6.29 -22.38
C THR A 317 1.18 6.35 -23.85
N LYS A 318 2.11 6.40 -24.80
CA LYS A 318 1.83 6.33 -26.24
C LYS A 318 1.06 5.07 -26.66
N LYS A 319 1.20 3.97 -25.94
CA LYS A 319 0.49 2.72 -26.25
C LYS A 319 -0.91 2.69 -25.68
N ILE A 320 -1.15 3.35 -24.55
CA ILE A 320 -2.42 3.24 -23.81
C ILE A 320 -3.23 4.53 -23.76
N HIS A 321 -2.75 5.65 -24.31
CA HIS A 321 -3.43 6.94 -24.24
C HIS A 321 -4.91 6.94 -24.66
N PRO A 322 -5.41 6.08 -25.60
CA PRO A 322 -6.85 6.05 -25.92
C PRO A 322 -7.71 5.66 -24.73
N TYR A 323 -7.14 4.95 -23.74
CA TYR A 323 -7.85 4.66 -22.48
C TYR A 323 -7.90 5.87 -21.56
N PHE A 324 -6.90 6.76 -21.60
CA PHE A 324 -6.92 8.02 -20.88
C PHE A 324 -8.06 8.90 -21.35
N ASP A 325 -8.23 9.03 -22.67
CA ASP A 325 -9.33 9.80 -23.24
C ASP A 325 -10.70 9.25 -22.83
N ARG A 326 -10.86 7.93 -22.84
CA ARG A 326 -12.10 7.29 -22.35
C ARG A 326 -12.39 7.57 -20.87
N VAL A 327 -11.35 7.63 -20.03
CA VAL A 327 -11.50 8.00 -18.61
C VAL A 327 -11.93 9.46 -18.51
N TRP A 328 -11.31 10.35 -19.30
CA TRP A 328 -11.68 11.76 -19.38
C TRP A 328 -13.14 11.93 -19.77
N GLU A 329 -13.57 11.34 -20.89
CA GLU A 329 -14.94 11.43 -21.40
C GLU A 329 -15.99 10.94 -20.38
N LYS A 330 -15.67 9.89 -19.61
CA LYS A 330 -16.58 9.35 -18.58
C LYS A 330 -16.66 10.21 -17.33
N LEU A 331 -15.56 10.88 -16.97
CA LEU A 331 -15.39 11.63 -15.74
C LEU A 331 -15.19 13.12 -15.99
N ILE A 332 -15.53 13.61 -17.19
CA ILE A 332 -15.62 15.04 -17.46
C ILE A 332 -16.74 15.62 -16.58
N ASP A 333 -16.47 16.71 -15.94
CA ASP A 333 -17.30 17.31 -14.90
C ASP A 333 -18.76 17.48 -15.36
N LYS A 334 -19.59 16.54 -14.98
CA LYS A 334 -21.02 16.76 -14.89
C LYS A 334 -21.22 17.40 -13.52
N GLU A 335 -21.18 18.71 -13.47
CA GLU A 335 -21.31 19.51 -12.24
C GLU A 335 -22.57 19.22 -11.41
N GLU A 336 -23.46 18.31 -11.83
CA GLU A 336 -24.79 18.16 -11.26
C GLU A 336 -25.22 16.77 -10.78
N ILE A 337 -24.40 15.72 -10.88
CA ILE A 337 -24.87 14.41 -10.41
C ILE A 337 -23.78 13.70 -9.59
N ILE A 338 -23.64 14.10 -8.35
CA ILE A 338 -23.17 13.17 -7.31
C ILE A 338 -24.34 12.93 -6.36
N SER A 339 -25.24 12.01 -6.72
CA SER A 339 -25.97 11.23 -5.76
C SER A 339 -25.07 10.12 -5.23
N ASP A 340 -25.21 9.84 -3.95
CA ASP A 340 -24.47 8.97 -3.04
C ASP A 340 -24.15 7.51 -3.47
N GLU A 341 -24.01 7.20 -4.75
CA GLU A 341 -23.91 5.81 -5.27
C GLU A 341 -22.48 5.26 -5.39
N TYR A 342 -21.43 6.02 -5.05
CA TYR A 342 -20.03 5.56 -5.10
C TYR A 342 -19.21 5.94 -3.85
N ILE A 343 -19.83 5.84 -2.67
CA ILE A 343 -19.12 5.89 -1.38
C ILE A 343 -19.03 4.47 -0.80
#